data_3a47b5cb9012401aa259ed466fd275fe
#
_entry.id   3a47b5cb9012401aa259ed466fd275fe
#
_cell.length_a   1.000
_cell.length_b   1.000
_cell.length_c   1.000
_cell.angle_alpha   90.00
_cell.angle_beta   90.00
_cell.angle_gamma   90.00
#
_symmetry.space_group_name_H-M   'P 1'
#
loop_
_entity.id
_entity.type
_entity.pdbx_description
1 polymer ?
#
loop_
_entity_poly.entity_id
_entity_poly.type
_entity_poly.pdbx_seq_one_letter_code
_entity_poly.pdbx_strand_id
1 'polypeptide(L)'
;MAESHDKTAVGHVEAPEEHRAHTLQTCAQYLKERLPTLKPPMRKAPNPFKALALLNRQQWLFFSVAFWGWTLDAFDFFTVSLTTSELAEEFDKEISDITWGITLVLMLRSVGAITFGIASDRWGRKWPFIVNNLLFIALEIGTGFTQTYQQFLAVRALFGIAMGGLYGNAAATALEDCPKEARGIISGLLQQGYAFGYLLATAFARALVGTTSHGWRPFYWFAGCLPVLVIIFRLCLPETNAYRERQALRAEMPGNVTSTFLSEGKVALKRHWIILIYLVLLMAGFNFMSHGSQDLYPTMLQRQFQFSRDAVTVTQVVANLGALTGGTLIGWASQIFGRRFSIIFISIIGGALLYPYTFVTNERVMAAAFFEQFCVQGAWGVIPIHLMELAPGSIRTFTVGTAYQLGNLVSSASSTIESTIGERFPLPPTEEGQARYEYGKVICIFMGCVFAYTIIVTFFGPERLGRDFDVAHDGDVREVVQERRGGDASDPEKGATAHAQA
;
A
#
# COMPACT_ATOMS: atom_id res chain seq x y z
N MET A 1 -54.47 29.79 -6.87
CA MET A 1 -54.04 28.60 -6.15
C MET A 1 -52.55 28.50 -6.37
N ALA A 2 -51.77 28.77 -5.32
CA ALA A 2 -50.33 28.93 -5.39
C ALA A 2 -49.65 27.56 -5.24
N GLU A 3 -48.78 27.21 -6.18
CA GLU A 3 -47.82 26.12 -6.04
C GLU A 3 -46.68 26.56 -5.19
N SER A 4 -46.49 25.88 -4.07
CA SER A 4 -45.37 26.03 -3.17
C SER A 4 -44.16 25.30 -3.74
N HIS A 5 -43.15 26.03 -4.23
CA HIS A 5 -41.83 25.49 -4.50
C HIS A 5 -41.08 25.23 -3.17
N ASP A 6 -40.99 23.97 -2.86
CA ASP A 6 -40.12 23.47 -1.77
C ASP A 6 -38.64 23.64 -2.19
N LYS A 7 -37.97 24.62 -1.55
CA LYS A 7 -36.53 24.83 -1.66
C LYS A 7 -35.81 23.92 -0.71
N THR A 8 -35.65 22.67 -1.10
CA THR A 8 -34.76 21.75 -0.36
C THR A 8 -33.29 22.08 -0.61
N ALA A 9 -32.68 22.48 0.47
CA ALA A 9 -31.27 22.41 0.86
C ALA A 9 -30.24 22.10 -0.24
N VAL A 10 -29.65 23.16 -0.78
CA VAL A 10 -28.35 23.11 -1.45
C VAL A 10 -27.33 22.76 -0.38
N GLY A 11 -26.80 21.51 -0.43
CA GLY A 11 -25.69 21.10 0.38
C GLY A 11 -24.51 22.03 0.12
N HIS A 12 -23.91 22.54 1.16
CA HIS A 12 -22.65 23.29 1.11
C HIS A 12 -21.60 22.43 0.40
N VAL A 13 -21.33 22.72 -0.85
CA VAL A 13 -20.12 22.32 -1.55
C VAL A 13 -19.04 23.19 -0.93
N GLU A 14 -18.18 22.61 -0.10
CA GLU A 14 -16.98 23.29 0.35
C GLU A 14 -16.21 23.78 -0.88
N ALA A 15 -16.07 25.11 -0.98
CA ALA A 15 -15.24 25.74 -1.97
C ALA A 15 -13.80 25.18 -1.87
N PRO A 16 -13.05 25.08 -2.98
CA PRO A 16 -11.65 24.63 -2.94
C PRO A 16 -10.89 25.56 -1.97
N GLU A 17 -10.20 24.93 -1.00
CA GLU A 17 -9.36 25.65 -0.06
C GLU A 17 -8.36 26.51 -0.86
N GLU A 18 -8.60 27.82 -0.90
CA GLU A 18 -7.64 28.79 -1.40
C GLU A 18 -6.33 28.65 -0.63
N HIS A 19 -5.23 28.73 -1.34
CA HIS A 19 -3.87 28.73 -0.81
C HIS A 19 -3.69 29.93 0.12
N ARG A 20 -4.03 29.77 1.40
CA ARG A 20 -3.66 30.72 2.43
C ARG A 20 -2.19 30.54 2.76
N ALA A 21 -1.41 31.61 2.64
CA ALA A 21 -0.05 31.64 3.09
C ALA A 21 0.03 31.13 4.54
N HIS A 22 0.93 30.18 4.82
CA HIS A 22 1.11 29.55 6.13
C HIS A 22 1.64 30.57 7.13
N THR A 23 0.75 31.30 7.77
CA THR A 23 1.07 32.13 8.94
C THR A 23 0.94 31.29 10.21
N LEU A 24 1.62 31.67 11.29
CA LEU A 24 1.49 31.02 12.61
C LEU A 24 0.04 30.94 13.09
N GLN A 25 -0.79 31.90 12.75
CA GLN A 25 -2.23 31.90 13.05
C GLN A 25 -2.96 30.79 12.30
N THR A 26 -2.59 30.53 11.04
CA THR A 26 -3.17 29.44 10.23
C THR A 26 -2.77 28.08 10.79
N CYS A 27 -1.53 27.90 11.28
CA CYS A 27 -1.10 26.68 11.94
C CYS A 27 -1.87 26.43 13.25
N ALA A 28 -2.05 27.47 14.07
CA ALA A 28 -2.80 27.35 15.33
C ALA A 28 -4.29 27.01 15.08
N GLN A 29 -4.89 27.56 14.05
CA GLN A 29 -6.24 27.24 13.64
C GLN A 29 -6.32 25.78 13.13
N TYR A 30 -5.38 25.36 12.29
CA TYR A 30 -5.26 23.99 11.82
C TYR A 30 -5.22 22.97 12.97
N LEU A 31 -4.42 23.25 13.99
CA LEU A 31 -4.31 22.38 15.17
C LEU A 31 -5.61 22.33 15.99
N LYS A 32 -6.29 23.47 16.16
CA LYS A 32 -7.58 23.52 16.86
C LYS A 32 -8.67 22.72 16.14
N GLU A 33 -8.63 22.66 14.82
CA GLU A 33 -9.60 21.92 14.00
C GLU A 33 -9.33 20.41 13.97
N ARG A 34 -8.15 19.92 14.41
CA ARG A 34 -7.81 18.49 14.37
C ARG A 34 -8.73 17.62 15.22
N LEU A 35 -9.10 18.08 16.39
CA LEU A 35 -9.97 17.32 17.30
C LEU A 35 -11.44 17.31 16.82
N PRO A 36 -12.07 18.43 16.46
CA PRO A 36 -13.41 18.44 15.89
C PRO A 36 -13.56 17.64 14.59
N THR A 37 -12.53 17.67 13.73
CA THR A 37 -12.54 16.97 12.43
C THR A 37 -12.07 15.51 12.51
N LEU A 38 -11.69 15.03 13.70
CA LEU A 38 -11.21 13.65 13.87
C LEU A 38 -12.27 12.62 13.47
N LYS A 39 -13.51 12.88 13.86
CA LYS A 39 -14.65 12.04 13.55
C LYS A 39 -15.64 12.83 12.71
N PRO A 40 -15.70 12.60 11.39
CA PRO A 40 -16.71 13.23 10.56
C PRO A 40 -18.12 12.81 11.02
N PRO A 41 -19.19 13.57 10.69
CA PRO A 41 -20.55 13.19 11.00
C PRO A 41 -20.83 11.76 10.55
N MET A 42 -21.31 10.93 11.46
CA MET A 42 -21.57 9.51 11.16
C MET A 42 -22.60 9.42 10.03
N ARG A 43 -22.18 8.85 8.91
CA ARG A 43 -23.07 8.50 7.82
C ARG A 43 -23.76 7.19 8.17
N LYS A 44 -25.05 7.04 7.82
CA LYS A 44 -25.69 5.71 7.89
C LYS A 44 -24.86 4.77 7.04
N ALA A 45 -24.25 3.77 7.69
CA ALA A 45 -23.47 2.79 6.97
C ALA A 45 -24.38 2.05 6.00
N PRO A 46 -24.06 2.00 4.71
CA PRO A 46 -24.67 1.00 3.87
C PRO A 46 -24.28 -0.39 4.43
N ASN A 47 -25.23 -1.29 4.49
CA ASN A 47 -24.92 -2.70 4.72
C ASN A 47 -23.79 -3.11 3.75
N PRO A 48 -22.71 -3.76 4.20
CA PRO A 48 -21.56 -4.08 3.36
C PRO A 48 -21.96 -4.86 2.12
N PHE A 49 -22.91 -5.76 2.22
CA PHE A 49 -23.45 -6.50 1.06
C PHE A 49 -24.20 -5.59 0.08
N LYS A 50 -24.93 -4.60 0.57
CA LYS A 50 -25.57 -3.59 -0.31
C LYS A 50 -24.54 -2.68 -0.96
N ALA A 51 -23.49 -2.30 -0.25
CA ALA A 51 -22.39 -1.52 -0.81
C ALA A 51 -21.66 -2.28 -1.94
N LEU A 52 -21.36 -3.56 -1.72
CA LEU A 52 -20.77 -4.43 -2.74
C LEU A 52 -21.71 -4.67 -3.94
N ALA A 53 -23.02 -4.72 -3.71
CA ALA A 53 -24.01 -4.86 -4.78
C ALA A 53 -24.11 -3.62 -5.69
N LEU A 54 -23.57 -2.46 -5.28
CA LEU A 54 -23.49 -1.26 -6.14
C LEU A 54 -22.42 -1.39 -7.23
N LEU A 55 -21.46 -2.30 -7.07
CA LEU A 55 -20.41 -2.50 -8.05
C LEU A 55 -20.98 -3.17 -9.31
N ASN A 56 -20.71 -2.56 -10.45
CA ASN A 56 -20.99 -3.18 -11.73
C ASN A 56 -19.95 -4.26 -12.08
N ARG A 57 -20.24 -5.04 -13.13
CA ARG A 57 -19.37 -6.14 -13.57
C ARG A 57 -17.95 -5.67 -13.88
N GLN A 58 -17.76 -4.51 -14.48
CA GLN A 58 -16.44 -3.99 -14.84
C GLN A 58 -15.62 -3.62 -13.59
N GLN A 59 -16.26 -3.01 -12.58
CA GLN A 59 -15.60 -2.65 -11.32
C GLN A 59 -15.18 -3.89 -10.54
N TRP A 60 -15.99 -4.96 -10.54
CA TRP A 60 -15.60 -6.24 -9.96
C TRP A 60 -14.41 -6.87 -10.68
N LEU A 61 -14.36 -6.78 -12.01
CA LEU A 61 -13.22 -7.28 -12.79
C LEU A 61 -11.95 -6.44 -12.54
N PHE A 62 -12.07 -5.12 -12.39
CA PHE A 62 -10.94 -4.25 -12.01
C PHE A 62 -10.43 -4.57 -10.60
N PHE A 63 -11.33 -4.74 -9.64
CA PHE A 63 -10.96 -5.18 -8.30
C PHE A 63 -10.26 -6.55 -8.35
N SER A 64 -10.81 -7.52 -9.07
CA SER A 64 -10.26 -8.87 -9.12
C SER A 64 -8.85 -8.89 -9.72
N VAL A 65 -8.61 -8.18 -10.83
CA VAL A 65 -7.27 -8.14 -11.42
C VAL A 65 -6.26 -7.43 -10.52
N ALA A 66 -6.68 -6.39 -9.82
CA ALA A 66 -5.84 -5.67 -8.85
C ALA A 66 -5.54 -6.53 -7.62
N PHE A 67 -6.54 -7.23 -7.09
CA PHE A 67 -6.40 -8.15 -5.96
C PHE A 67 -5.43 -9.30 -6.27
N TRP A 68 -5.62 -9.97 -7.41
CA TRP A 68 -4.71 -11.04 -7.82
C TRP A 68 -3.31 -10.53 -8.13
N GLY A 69 -3.17 -9.36 -8.77
CA GLY A 69 -1.86 -8.73 -8.95
C GLY A 69 -1.16 -8.50 -7.61
N TRP A 70 -1.84 -7.93 -6.64
CA TRP A 70 -1.31 -7.69 -5.29
C TRP A 70 -1.02 -8.99 -4.52
N THR A 71 -1.85 -10.02 -4.70
CA THR A 71 -1.65 -11.35 -4.13
C THR A 71 -0.38 -12.00 -4.67
N LEU A 72 -0.15 -11.95 -5.98
CA LEU A 72 1.05 -12.56 -6.59
C LEU A 72 2.31 -11.75 -6.30
N ASP A 73 2.22 -10.42 -6.18
CA ASP A 73 3.33 -9.59 -5.69
C ASP A 73 3.82 -10.05 -4.31
N ALA A 74 2.89 -10.29 -3.39
CA ALA A 74 3.21 -10.83 -2.07
C ALA A 74 3.74 -12.28 -2.15
N PHE A 75 3.14 -13.13 -2.98
CA PHE A 75 3.59 -14.49 -3.22
C PHE A 75 5.07 -14.52 -3.62
N ASP A 76 5.43 -13.74 -4.65
CA ASP A 76 6.79 -13.69 -5.20
C ASP A 76 7.80 -13.09 -4.20
N PHE A 77 7.35 -12.14 -3.35
CA PHE A 77 8.18 -11.60 -2.27
C PHE A 77 8.58 -12.68 -1.26
N PHE A 78 7.63 -13.52 -0.88
CA PHE A 78 7.85 -14.54 0.14
C PHE A 78 8.59 -15.79 -0.37
N THR A 79 8.83 -15.93 -1.69
CA THR A 79 9.63 -17.05 -2.22
C THR A 79 11.00 -17.15 -1.58
N VAL A 80 11.69 -16.01 -1.40
CA VAL A 80 13.01 -15.97 -0.77
C VAL A 80 12.94 -16.32 0.72
N SER A 81 11.99 -15.73 1.44
CA SER A 81 11.83 -15.96 2.89
C SER A 81 11.55 -17.43 3.22
N LEU A 82 10.82 -18.12 2.34
CA LEU A 82 10.44 -19.52 2.50
C LEU A 82 11.51 -20.53 1.99
N THR A 83 12.57 -20.05 1.33
CA THR A 83 13.66 -20.88 0.80
C THR A 83 15.04 -20.40 1.27
N THR A 84 15.08 -19.58 2.31
CA THR A 84 16.34 -18.96 2.79
C THR A 84 17.38 -20.01 3.19
N SER A 85 16.97 -21.11 3.84
CA SER A 85 17.87 -22.17 4.29
C SER A 85 18.46 -22.94 3.12
N GLU A 86 17.64 -23.29 2.13
CA GLU A 86 18.06 -24.02 0.92
C GLU A 86 18.99 -23.18 0.04
N LEU A 87 18.72 -21.86 -0.06
CA LEU A 87 19.59 -20.92 -0.76
C LEU A 87 20.93 -20.74 -0.05
N ALA A 88 20.94 -20.67 1.28
CA ALA A 88 22.16 -20.55 2.09
C ALA A 88 23.04 -21.77 1.90
N GLU A 89 22.48 -22.98 1.96
CA GLU A 89 23.18 -24.24 1.73
C GLU A 89 23.77 -24.31 0.33
N GLU A 90 22.99 -23.96 -0.71
CA GLU A 90 23.45 -24.08 -2.10
C GLU A 90 24.53 -23.08 -2.47
N PHE A 91 24.46 -21.84 -1.96
CA PHE A 91 25.44 -20.81 -2.26
C PHE A 91 26.62 -20.78 -1.28
N ASP A 92 26.67 -21.68 -0.30
CA ASP A 92 27.68 -21.71 0.78
C ASP A 92 27.79 -20.33 1.46
N LYS A 93 26.63 -19.82 1.96
CA LYS A 93 26.47 -18.51 2.57
C LYS A 93 25.74 -18.60 3.90
N GLU A 94 25.95 -17.61 4.73
CA GLU A 94 25.15 -17.43 5.95
C GLU A 94 23.72 -17.02 5.61
N ILE A 95 22.77 -17.34 6.49
CA ILE A 95 21.36 -16.93 6.33
C ILE A 95 21.25 -15.42 6.22
N SER A 96 22.07 -14.68 6.99
CA SER A 96 22.15 -13.22 6.94
C SER A 96 22.55 -12.68 5.57
N ASP A 97 23.39 -13.39 4.81
CA ASP A 97 23.76 -13.01 3.45
C ASP A 97 22.56 -13.16 2.51
N ILE A 98 21.80 -14.27 2.61
CA ILE A 98 20.63 -14.49 1.76
C ILE A 98 19.54 -13.43 2.04
N THR A 99 19.36 -13.02 3.29
CA THR A 99 18.39 -11.98 3.65
C THR A 99 18.71 -10.61 3.04
N TRP A 100 19.97 -10.35 2.63
CA TRP A 100 20.30 -9.20 1.81
C TRP A 100 19.52 -9.14 0.50
N GLY A 101 19.18 -10.28 -0.08
CA GLY A 101 18.29 -10.35 -1.24
C GLY A 101 16.91 -9.73 -0.97
N ILE A 102 16.36 -9.97 0.22
CA ILE A 102 15.08 -9.38 0.68
C ILE A 102 15.26 -7.88 0.89
N THR A 103 16.32 -7.48 1.58
CA THR A 103 16.64 -6.07 1.85
C THR A 103 16.79 -5.26 0.56
N LEU A 104 17.51 -5.79 -0.44
CA LEU A 104 17.67 -5.15 -1.75
C LEU A 104 16.33 -4.96 -2.47
N VAL A 105 15.45 -5.96 -2.42
CA VAL A 105 14.09 -5.84 -2.98
C VAL A 105 13.37 -4.68 -2.31
N LEU A 106 13.33 -4.61 -0.99
CA LEU A 106 12.65 -3.55 -0.24
C LEU A 106 13.21 -2.16 -0.53
N MET A 107 14.54 -2.02 -0.63
CA MET A 107 15.20 -0.75 -0.93
C MET A 107 14.88 -0.25 -2.34
N LEU A 108 14.97 -1.12 -3.34
CA LEU A 108 14.83 -0.75 -4.74
C LEU A 108 13.39 -0.61 -5.22
N ARG A 109 12.41 -1.05 -4.43
CA ARG A 109 10.98 -0.80 -4.68
C ARG A 109 10.66 0.68 -4.85
N SER A 110 11.35 1.57 -4.14
CA SER A 110 11.14 3.01 -4.25
C SER A 110 11.47 3.54 -5.65
N VAL A 111 12.51 3.03 -6.30
CA VAL A 111 12.84 3.37 -7.70
C VAL A 111 11.74 2.91 -8.64
N GLY A 112 11.25 1.69 -8.45
CA GLY A 112 10.12 1.14 -9.21
C GLY A 112 8.83 1.94 -9.04
N ALA A 113 8.51 2.33 -7.82
CA ALA A 113 7.30 3.13 -7.54
C ALA A 113 7.32 4.48 -8.26
N ILE A 114 8.46 5.16 -8.29
CA ILE A 114 8.62 6.42 -9.00
C ILE A 114 8.44 6.21 -10.51
N THR A 115 9.17 5.26 -11.09
CA THR A 115 9.16 5.04 -12.54
C THR A 115 7.82 4.54 -13.06
N PHE A 116 7.27 3.48 -12.47
CA PHE A 116 5.98 2.93 -12.86
C PHE A 116 4.79 3.80 -12.44
N GLY A 117 4.92 4.56 -11.34
CA GLY A 117 3.90 5.53 -10.92
C GLY A 117 3.72 6.63 -11.96
N ILE A 118 4.81 7.26 -12.39
CA ILE A 118 4.81 8.26 -13.48
C ILE A 118 4.30 7.64 -14.78
N ALA A 119 4.77 6.43 -15.13
CA ALA A 119 4.32 5.71 -16.31
C ALA A 119 2.80 5.46 -16.29
N SER A 120 2.25 5.04 -15.13
CA SER A 120 0.83 4.76 -14.97
C SER A 120 -0.03 6.03 -15.05
N ASP A 121 0.43 7.14 -14.51
CA ASP A 121 -0.29 8.41 -14.61
C ASP A 121 -0.19 9.05 -16.00
N ARG A 122 0.86 8.72 -16.79
CA ARG A 122 1.08 9.23 -18.14
C ARG A 122 0.42 8.36 -19.22
N TRP A 123 0.56 7.04 -19.16
CA TRP A 123 0.15 6.10 -20.22
C TRP A 123 -1.06 5.22 -19.83
N GLY A 124 -1.62 5.43 -18.65
CA GLY A 124 -2.74 4.64 -18.13
C GLY A 124 -2.29 3.49 -17.24
N ARG A 125 -3.28 2.87 -16.60
CA ARG A 125 -3.03 1.81 -15.61
C ARG A 125 -2.75 0.46 -16.28
N LYS A 126 -3.27 0.25 -17.51
CA LYS A 126 -3.22 -1.04 -18.20
C LYS A 126 -1.82 -1.45 -18.60
N TRP A 127 -1.14 -0.64 -19.38
CA TRP A 127 0.16 -1.02 -19.96
C TRP A 127 1.29 -1.10 -18.95
N PRO A 128 1.48 -0.15 -18.04
CA PRO A 128 2.48 -0.26 -16.99
C PRO A 128 2.25 -1.48 -16.08
N PHE A 129 0.98 -1.84 -15.80
CA PHE A 129 0.66 -3.05 -15.05
C PHE A 129 1.11 -4.34 -15.78
N ILE A 130 0.86 -4.41 -17.10
CA ILE A 130 1.26 -5.56 -17.91
C ILE A 130 2.79 -5.67 -18.00
N VAL A 131 3.48 -4.56 -18.29
CA VAL A 131 4.96 -4.53 -18.36
C VAL A 131 5.57 -4.93 -17.02
N ASN A 132 5.01 -4.44 -15.93
CA ASN A 132 5.44 -4.79 -14.57
C ASN A 132 5.35 -6.30 -14.31
N ASN A 133 4.20 -6.93 -14.64
CA ASN A 133 4.03 -8.36 -14.49
C ASN A 133 4.92 -9.18 -15.46
N LEU A 134 5.22 -8.69 -16.66
CA LEU A 134 6.19 -9.33 -17.56
C LEU A 134 7.60 -9.32 -16.95
N LEU A 135 8.00 -8.24 -16.28
CA LEU A 135 9.26 -8.20 -15.54
C LEU A 135 9.27 -9.19 -14.37
N PHE A 136 8.15 -9.34 -13.65
CA PHE A 136 8.02 -10.38 -12.62
C PHE A 136 8.30 -11.76 -13.17
N ILE A 137 7.62 -12.14 -14.26
CA ILE A 137 7.84 -13.43 -14.91
C ILE A 137 9.32 -13.64 -15.24
N ALA A 138 9.93 -12.68 -15.94
CA ALA A 138 11.32 -12.80 -16.38
C ALA A 138 12.30 -12.91 -15.21
N LEU A 139 12.11 -12.11 -14.16
CA LEU A 139 13.02 -12.05 -13.03
C LEU A 139 12.81 -13.17 -12.02
N GLU A 140 11.57 -13.61 -11.80
CA GLU A 140 11.30 -14.73 -10.90
C GLU A 140 11.77 -16.06 -11.52
N ILE A 141 11.46 -16.31 -12.79
CA ILE A 141 12.01 -17.44 -13.52
C ILE A 141 13.53 -17.35 -13.58
N GLY A 142 14.09 -16.17 -13.86
CA GLY A 142 15.53 -15.91 -13.86
C GLY A 142 16.20 -16.21 -12.53
N THR A 143 15.54 -15.92 -11.40
CA THR A 143 16.04 -16.29 -10.06
C THR A 143 16.23 -17.82 -9.94
N GLY A 144 15.28 -18.61 -10.45
CA GLY A 144 15.39 -20.08 -10.46
C GLY A 144 16.53 -20.64 -11.30
N PHE A 145 17.17 -19.83 -12.16
CA PHE A 145 18.33 -20.22 -12.97
C PHE A 145 19.67 -19.69 -12.44
N THR A 146 19.68 -18.95 -11.34
CA THR A 146 20.91 -18.42 -10.74
C THR A 146 21.82 -19.55 -10.24
N GLN A 147 23.12 -19.40 -10.48
CA GLN A 147 24.15 -20.37 -10.14
C GLN A 147 25.10 -19.82 -9.07
N THR A 148 25.13 -18.51 -8.87
CA THR A 148 26.01 -17.86 -7.92
C THR A 148 25.22 -16.85 -7.08
N TYR A 149 25.70 -16.60 -5.86
CA TYR A 149 25.14 -15.61 -4.96
C TYR A 149 25.06 -14.20 -5.58
N GLN A 150 26.10 -13.79 -6.35
CA GLN A 150 26.09 -12.49 -7.03
C GLN A 150 24.98 -12.39 -8.07
N GLN A 151 24.76 -13.46 -8.88
CA GLN A 151 23.65 -13.52 -9.83
C GLN A 151 22.30 -13.41 -9.11
N PHE A 152 22.14 -14.16 -8.01
CA PHE A 152 20.95 -14.09 -7.19
C PHE A 152 20.69 -12.66 -6.70
N LEU A 153 21.66 -12.00 -6.08
CA LEU A 153 21.49 -10.61 -5.63
C LEU A 153 21.17 -9.65 -6.77
N ALA A 154 21.82 -9.77 -7.93
CA ALA A 154 21.57 -8.91 -9.08
C ALA A 154 20.12 -9.06 -9.60
N VAL A 155 19.63 -10.29 -9.73
CA VAL A 155 18.25 -10.54 -10.17
C VAL A 155 17.25 -10.04 -9.13
N ARG A 156 17.50 -10.26 -7.81
CA ARG A 156 16.65 -9.75 -6.73
C ARG A 156 16.62 -8.21 -6.68
N ALA A 157 17.73 -7.55 -6.97
CA ALA A 157 17.79 -6.10 -7.09
C ALA A 157 16.87 -5.58 -8.21
N LEU A 158 16.93 -6.17 -9.40
CA LEU A 158 16.04 -5.83 -10.51
C LEU A 158 14.57 -6.16 -10.20
N PHE A 159 14.34 -7.29 -9.52
CA PHE A 159 13.01 -7.70 -9.07
C PHE A 159 12.40 -6.66 -8.12
N GLY A 160 13.20 -6.08 -7.21
CA GLY A 160 12.76 -4.99 -6.34
C GLY A 160 12.25 -3.78 -7.13
N ILE A 161 12.94 -3.38 -8.21
CA ILE A 161 12.49 -2.29 -9.08
C ILE A 161 11.15 -2.64 -9.74
N ALA A 162 11.01 -3.84 -10.27
CA ALA A 162 9.74 -4.30 -10.85
C ALA A 162 8.63 -4.26 -9.80
N MET A 163 8.86 -4.83 -8.62
CA MET A 163 7.88 -4.94 -7.55
C MET A 163 7.35 -3.59 -7.04
N GLY A 164 8.20 -2.54 -7.07
CA GLY A 164 7.82 -1.20 -6.62
C GLY A 164 6.66 -0.58 -7.41
N GLY A 165 6.46 -0.99 -8.65
CA GLY A 165 5.45 -0.40 -9.55
C GLY A 165 4.01 -0.87 -9.31
N LEU A 166 3.80 -1.97 -8.58
CA LEU A 166 2.50 -2.64 -8.59
C LEU A 166 1.48 -1.99 -7.64
N TYR A 167 1.84 -1.68 -6.40
CA TYR A 167 0.88 -1.26 -5.38
C TYR A 167 0.05 -0.03 -5.79
N GLY A 168 0.70 1.04 -6.24
CA GLY A 168 -0.01 2.25 -6.68
C GLY A 168 -0.95 2.00 -7.85
N ASN A 169 -0.52 1.18 -8.80
CA ASN A 169 -1.33 0.80 -9.97
C ASN A 169 -2.53 -0.10 -9.57
N ALA A 170 -2.33 -1.06 -8.69
CA ALA A 170 -3.38 -1.93 -8.19
C ALA A 170 -4.43 -1.12 -7.41
N ALA A 171 -4.01 -0.24 -6.50
CA ALA A 171 -4.90 0.63 -5.76
C ALA A 171 -5.73 1.55 -6.68
N ALA A 172 -5.08 2.18 -7.68
CA ALA A 172 -5.77 3.00 -8.66
C ALA A 172 -6.77 2.18 -9.48
N THR A 173 -6.37 1.01 -10.00
CA THR A 173 -7.23 0.14 -10.80
C THR A 173 -8.48 -0.31 -10.03
N ALA A 174 -8.34 -0.65 -8.74
CA ALA A 174 -9.45 -1.14 -7.92
C ALA A 174 -10.39 -0.03 -7.42
N LEU A 175 -9.88 1.18 -7.16
CA LEU A 175 -10.59 2.19 -6.37
C LEU A 175 -10.99 3.44 -7.14
N GLU A 176 -10.36 3.76 -8.29
CA GLU A 176 -10.67 4.99 -9.03
C GLU A 176 -12.13 5.04 -9.50
N ASP A 177 -12.60 3.97 -10.12
CA ASP A 177 -13.98 3.86 -10.65
C ASP A 177 -14.95 3.27 -9.61
N CYS A 178 -14.53 3.01 -8.37
CA CYS A 178 -15.34 2.39 -7.33
C CYS A 178 -16.35 3.39 -6.74
N PRO A 179 -17.64 2.99 -6.54
CA PRO A 179 -18.65 3.81 -5.87
C PRO A 179 -18.18 4.24 -4.48
N LYS A 180 -18.46 5.50 -4.10
CA LYS A 180 -18.00 6.09 -2.84
C LYS A 180 -18.37 5.24 -1.62
N GLU A 181 -19.57 4.67 -1.61
CA GLU A 181 -20.12 3.85 -0.54
C GLU A 181 -19.37 2.52 -0.35
N ALA A 182 -18.80 1.97 -1.44
CA ALA A 182 -18.09 0.69 -1.43
C ALA A 182 -16.56 0.83 -1.22
N ARG A 183 -16.00 2.02 -1.35
CA ARG A 183 -14.54 2.23 -1.30
C ARG A 183 -13.88 1.70 -0.05
N GLY A 184 -14.52 1.85 1.12
CA GLY A 184 -13.96 1.38 2.38
C GLY A 184 -13.83 -0.15 2.43
N ILE A 185 -14.88 -0.88 2.04
CA ILE A 185 -14.82 -2.35 2.03
C ILE A 185 -13.90 -2.89 0.93
N ILE A 186 -13.92 -2.29 -0.26
CA ILE A 186 -13.03 -2.66 -1.37
C ILE A 186 -11.57 -2.40 -1.01
N SER A 187 -11.26 -1.30 -0.32
CA SER A 187 -9.92 -1.01 0.21
C SER A 187 -9.46 -2.10 1.19
N GLY A 188 -10.34 -2.44 2.14
CA GLY A 188 -10.05 -3.49 3.11
C GLY A 188 -9.81 -4.86 2.45
N LEU A 189 -10.65 -5.25 1.50
CA LEU A 189 -10.50 -6.50 0.75
C LEU A 189 -9.23 -6.50 -0.11
N LEU A 190 -8.93 -5.39 -0.80
CA LEU A 190 -7.72 -5.29 -1.65
C LEU A 190 -6.45 -5.53 -0.83
N GLN A 191 -6.37 -4.92 0.35
CA GLN A 191 -5.21 -5.05 1.22
C GLN A 191 -4.96 -6.50 1.67
N GLN A 192 -6.01 -7.32 1.79
CA GLN A 192 -5.88 -8.72 2.19
C GLN A 192 -5.22 -9.60 1.13
N GLY A 193 -5.06 -9.13 -0.11
CA GLY A 193 -4.26 -9.83 -1.11
C GLY A 193 -2.85 -10.17 -0.62
N TYR A 194 -2.24 -9.30 0.20
CA TYR A 194 -0.90 -9.54 0.75
C TYR A 194 -0.86 -10.77 1.68
N ALA A 195 -1.74 -10.84 2.67
CA ALA A 195 -1.82 -11.98 3.57
C ALA A 195 -2.21 -13.29 2.84
N PHE A 196 -3.08 -13.17 1.85
CA PHE A 196 -3.47 -14.31 1.02
C PHE A 196 -2.33 -14.82 0.13
N GLY A 197 -1.51 -13.91 -0.42
CA GLY A 197 -0.29 -14.25 -1.17
C GLY A 197 0.72 -15.02 -0.31
N TYR A 198 0.93 -14.59 0.93
CA TYR A 198 1.80 -15.31 1.87
C TYR A 198 1.30 -16.72 2.18
N LEU A 199 -0.01 -16.88 2.43
CA LEU A 199 -0.60 -18.21 2.66
C LEU A 199 -0.42 -19.14 1.46
N LEU A 200 -0.67 -18.63 0.24
CA LEU A 200 -0.44 -19.39 -0.98
C LEU A 200 1.03 -19.77 -1.16
N ALA A 201 1.95 -18.82 -0.96
CA ALA A 201 3.39 -19.06 -1.05
C ALA A 201 3.83 -20.16 -0.07
N THR A 202 3.34 -20.13 1.16
CA THR A 202 3.63 -21.15 2.18
C THR A 202 3.14 -22.54 1.77
N ALA A 203 1.92 -22.63 1.23
CA ALA A 203 1.35 -23.90 0.77
C ALA A 203 2.13 -24.47 -0.41
N PHE A 204 2.46 -23.65 -1.41
CA PHE A 204 3.22 -24.08 -2.59
C PHE A 204 4.70 -24.33 -2.30
N ALA A 205 5.33 -23.59 -1.37
CA ALA A 205 6.68 -23.89 -0.91
C ALA A 205 6.76 -25.32 -0.34
N ARG A 206 5.81 -25.67 0.55
CA ARG A 206 5.74 -27.04 1.10
C ARG A 206 5.52 -28.12 0.04
N ALA A 207 4.81 -27.79 -1.03
CA ALA A 207 4.50 -28.74 -2.12
C ALA A 207 5.62 -28.86 -3.15
N LEU A 208 6.48 -27.86 -3.33
CA LEU A 208 7.43 -27.78 -4.44
C LEU A 208 8.89 -27.80 -4.02
N VAL A 209 9.23 -27.24 -2.84
CA VAL A 209 10.61 -27.19 -2.36
C VAL A 209 11.08 -28.58 -1.90
N GLY A 210 12.22 -29.02 -2.42
CA GLY A 210 12.82 -30.30 -2.06
C GLY A 210 12.08 -31.57 -2.59
N THR A 211 11.03 -31.38 -3.40
CA THR A 211 10.28 -32.54 -3.98
C THR A 211 10.87 -33.08 -5.28
N THR A 212 11.76 -32.32 -5.89
CA THR A 212 12.45 -32.70 -7.13
C THR A 212 13.96 -32.62 -6.98
N SER A 213 14.71 -33.20 -7.92
CA SER A 213 16.18 -33.06 -7.99
C SER A 213 16.70 -31.64 -8.16
N HIS A 214 15.80 -30.68 -8.45
CA HIS A 214 16.14 -29.26 -8.63
C HIS A 214 16.01 -28.43 -7.35
N GLY A 215 15.76 -29.07 -6.19
CA GLY A 215 15.71 -28.43 -4.88
C GLY A 215 14.64 -27.33 -4.76
N TRP A 216 15.03 -26.09 -4.54
CA TRP A 216 14.15 -24.93 -4.38
C TRP A 216 13.69 -24.29 -5.71
N ARG A 217 14.38 -24.53 -6.82
CA ARG A 217 14.15 -23.88 -8.13
C ARG A 217 12.75 -24.05 -8.70
N PRO A 218 12.09 -25.22 -8.61
CA PRO A 218 10.72 -25.39 -9.14
C PRO A 218 9.71 -24.42 -8.52
N PHE A 219 9.93 -24.00 -7.28
CA PHE A 219 9.06 -23.03 -6.63
C PHE A 219 9.11 -21.66 -7.31
N TYR A 220 10.31 -21.17 -7.69
CA TYR A 220 10.50 -19.92 -8.42
C TYR A 220 9.97 -19.98 -9.86
N TRP A 221 10.18 -21.10 -10.54
CA TRP A 221 9.62 -21.29 -11.89
C TRP A 221 8.09 -21.30 -11.87
N PHE A 222 7.50 -21.95 -10.88
CA PHE A 222 6.06 -21.95 -10.69
C PHE A 222 5.56 -20.54 -10.36
N ALA A 223 6.19 -19.85 -9.42
CA ALA A 223 5.87 -18.47 -9.03
C ALA A 223 5.86 -17.54 -10.25
N GLY A 224 6.92 -17.58 -11.07
CA GLY A 224 7.03 -16.78 -12.29
C GLY A 224 5.98 -17.10 -13.37
N CYS A 225 5.35 -18.29 -13.35
CA CYS A 225 4.27 -18.60 -14.28
C CYS A 225 2.92 -17.99 -13.90
N LEU A 226 2.67 -17.72 -12.62
CA LEU A 226 1.37 -17.25 -12.14
C LEU A 226 0.96 -15.89 -12.70
N PRO A 227 1.84 -14.86 -12.80
CA PRO A 227 1.47 -13.57 -13.35
C PRO A 227 0.99 -13.60 -14.81
N VAL A 228 1.29 -14.65 -15.58
CA VAL A 228 0.77 -14.85 -16.95
C VAL A 228 -0.76 -14.79 -16.95
N LEU A 229 -1.41 -15.43 -15.98
CA LEU A 229 -2.87 -15.45 -15.87
C LEU A 229 -3.42 -14.04 -15.61
N VAL A 230 -2.72 -13.26 -14.77
CA VAL A 230 -3.09 -11.88 -14.46
C VAL A 230 -2.90 -10.95 -15.66
N ILE A 231 -1.84 -11.16 -16.45
CA ILE A 231 -1.60 -10.44 -17.71
C ILE A 231 -2.74 -10.70 -18.70
N ILE A 232 -3.09 -11.98 -18.94
CA ILE A 232 -4.19 -12.35 -19.84
C ILE A 232 -5.49 -11.69 -19.36
N PHE A 233 -5.77 -11.77 -18.05
CA PHE A 233 -6.94 -11.15 -17.48
C PHE A 233 -6.94 -9.64 -17.69
N ARG A 234 -5.82 -8.94 -17.45
CA ARG A 234 -5.69 -7.49 -17.63
C ARG A 234 -5.80 -7.08 -19.09
N LEU A 235 -5.31 -7.88 -20.03
CA LEU A 235 -5.44 -7.63 -21.47
C LEU A 235 -6.89 -7.59 -21.92
N CYS A 236 -7.74 -8.45 -21.35
CA CYS A 236 -9.19 -8.48 -21.65
C CYS A 236 -9.97 -7.29 -21.09
N LEU A 237 -9.37 -6.50 -20.16
CA LEU A 237 -10.03 -5.35 -19.56
C LEU A 237 -9.67 -4.03 -20.25
N PRO A 238 -10.63 -3.09 -20.32
CA PRO A 238 -10.35 -1.73 -20.79
C PRO A 238 -9.47 -0.95 -19.79
N GLU A 239 -9.21 0.31 -20.12
CA GLU A 239 -8.60 1.28 -19.20
C GLU A 239 -9.66 1.85 -18.25
N THR A 240 -9.25 2.38 -17.08
CA THR A 240 -10.15 3.00 -16.10
C THR A 240 -10.87 4.22 -16.69
N ASN A 241 -12.11 4.45 -16.28
CA ASN A 241 -12.89 5.58 -16.77
C ASN A 241 -12.26 6.91 -16.33
N ALA A 242 -11.81 6.98 -15.07
CA ALA A 242 -11.13 8.16 -14.52
C ALA A 242 -9.89 8.56 -15.34
N TYR A 243 -9.12 7.58 -15.85
CA TYR A 243 -7.99 7.89 -16.72
C TYR A 243 -8.43 8.35 -18.11
N ARG A 244 -9.45 7.71 -18.71
CA ARG A 244 -9.97 8.09 -20.03
C ARG A 244 -10.50 9.51 -20.05
N GLU A 245 -11.27 9.91 -19.04
CA GLU A 245 -11.79 11.27 -18.88
C GLU A 245 -10.66 12.28 -18.77
N ARG A 246 -9.64 11.97 -17.96
CA ARG A 246 -8.45 12.84 -17.82
C ARG A 246 -7.69 12.96 -19.14
N GLN A 247 -7.56 11.89 -19.89
CA GLN A 247 -6.88 11.90 -21.18
C GLN A 247 -7.67 12.70 -22.22
N ALA A 248 -9.00 12.60 -22.22
CA ALA A 248 -9.86 13.40 -23.09
C ALA A 248 -9.69 14.90 -22.81
N LEU A 249 -9.72 15.32 -21.54
CA LEU A 249 -9.47 16.71 -21.16
C LEU A 249 -8.07 17.20 -21.57
N ARG A 250 -7.05 16.36 -21.43
CA ARG A 250 -5.69 16.70 -21.89
C ARG A 250 -5.60 16.86 -23.41
N ALA A 251 -6.38 16.09 -24.14
CA ALA A 251 -6.42 16.17 -25.60
C ALA A 251 -7.13 17.44 -26.13
N GLU A 252 -8.06 18.02 -25.34
CA GLU A 252 -8.72 19.28 -25.66
C GLU A 252 -7.85 20.51 -25.40
N MET A 253 -6.74 20.36 -24.66
CA MET A 253 -5.84 21.46 -24.36
C MET A 253 -4.86 21.73 -25.50
N PRO A 254 -4.54 23.01 -25.78
CA PRO A 254 -3.54 23.36 -26.78
C PRO A 254 -2.16 22.85 -26.34
N GLY A 255 -1.44 22.22 -27.26
CA GLY A 255 -0.09 21.72 -27.05
C GLY A 255 0.04 20.20 -26.96
N ASN A 256 1.24 19.72 -26.66
CA ASN A 256 1.53 18.29 -26.57
C ASN A 256 1.02 17.72 -25.21
N VAL A 257 0.31 16.60 -25.26
CA VAL A 257 -0.19 15.87 -24.08
C VAL A 257 0.91 15.60 -23.04
N THR A 258 2.14 15.38 -23.47
CA THR A 258 3.28 15.18 -22.56
C THR A 258 3.65 16.46 -21.82
N SER A 259 3.68 17.61 -22.50
CA SER A 259 3.97 18.89 -21.86
C SER A 259 2.87 19.29 -20.87
N THR A 260 1.62 18.98 -21.19
CA THR A 260 0.47 19.18 -20.30
C THR A 260 0.61 18.34 -19.05
N PHE A 261 0.89 17.04 -19.19
CA PHE A 261 1.12 16.14 -18.06
C PHE A 261 2.27 16.62 -17.15
N LEU A 262 3.39 17.06 -17.73
CA LEU A 262 4.53 17.57 -16.95
C LEU A 262 4.18 18.88 -16.22
N SER A 263 3.38 19.76 -16.84
CA SER A 263 2.90 20.99 -16.21
C SER A 263 1.97 20.67 -15.02
N GLU A 264 0.99 19.79 -15.21
CA GLU A 264 0.11 19.33 -14.15
C GLU A 264 0.90 18.71 -12.99
N GLY A 265 1.87 17.83 -13.30
CA GLY A 265 2.73 17.20 -12.31
C GLY A 265 3.57 18.21 -11.53
N LYS A 266 4.12 19.23 -12.20
CA LYS A 266 4.89 20.31 -11.56
C LYS A 266 4.01 21.15 -10.64
N VAL A 267 2.81 21.52 -11.08
CA VAL A 267 1.83 22.27 -10.28
C VAL A 267 1.41 21.44 -9.08
N ALA A 268 1.04 20.18 -9.28
CA ALA A 268 0.65 19.27 -8.21
C ALA A 268 1.75 19.07 -7.16
N LEU A 269 2.99 18.84 -7.58
CA LEU A 269 4.14 18.70 -6.68
C LEU A 269 4.40 19.99 -5.88
N LYS A 270 4.37 21.15 -6.55
CA LYS A 270 4.57 22.45 -5.89
C LYS A 270 3.46 22.79 -4.91
N ARG A 271 2.21 22.44 -5.25
CA ARG A 271 1.02 22.74 -4.43
C ARG A 271 0.85 21.79 -3.26
N HIS A 272 1.16 20.50 -3.46
CA HIS A 272 0.84 19.43 -2.52
C HIS A 272 2.06 18.81 -1.83
N TRP A 273 3.25 19.45 -1.88
CA TRP A 273 4.49 18.87 -1.32
C TRP A 273 4.39 18.50 0.16
N ILE A 274 3.64 19.27 0.96
CA ILE A 274 3.45 18.97 2.38
C ILE A 274 2.66 17.67 2.55
N ILE A 275 1.60 17.46 1.73
CA ILE A 275 0.82 16.23 1.80
C ILE A 275 1.65 15.03 1.34
N LEU A 276 2.56 15.20 0.36
CA LEU A 276 3.44 14.13 -0.08
C LEU A 276 4.40 13.70 1.04
N ILE A 277 5.01 14.64 1.74
CA ILE A 277 5.84 14.34 2.92
C ILE A 277 5.02 13.65 4.00
N TYR A 278 3.82 14.17 4.29
CA TYR A 278 2.91 13.57 5.26
C TYR A 278 2.59 12.11 4.92
N LEU A 279 2.30 11.81 3.65
CA LEU A 279 2.01 10.45 3.20
C LEU A 279 3.20 9.50 3.37
N VAL A 280 4.42 9.97 3.11
CA VAL A 280 5.65 9.18 3.35
C VAL A 280 5.83 8.90 4.84
N LEU A 281 5.64 9.90 5.71
CA LEU A 281 5.72 9.72 7.16
C LEU A 281 4.63 8.77 7.67
N LEU A 282 3.41 8.91 7.18
CA LEU A 282 2.32 7.99 7.50
C LEU A 282 2.68 6.55 7.12
N MET A 283 3.15 6.36 5.89
CA MET A 283 3.51 5.03 5.39
C MET A 283 4.74 4.44 6.07
N ALA A 284 5.69 5.25 6.53
CA ALA A 284 6.79 4.79 7.37
C ALA A 284 6.25 4.15 8.67
N GLY A 285 5.31 4.81 9.36
CA GLY A 285 4.66 4.25 10.56
C GLY A 285 3.95 2.93 10.28
N PHE A 286 3.19 2.85 9.20
CA PHE A 286 2.47 1.64 8.81
C PHE A 286 3.40 0.48 8.45
N ASN A 287 4.47 0.74 7.69
CA ASN A 287 5.43 -0.30 7.33
C ASN A 287 6.23 -0.75 8.57
N PHE A 288 6.65 0.15 9.45
CA PHE A 288 7.24 -0.22 10.74
C PHE A 288 6.29 -1.08 11.59
N MET A 289 4.99 -0.78 11.57
CA MET A 289 3.97 -1.54 12.30
C MET A 289 3.85 -2.98 11.77
N SER A 290 3.91 -3.19 10.45
CA SER A 290 3.93 -4.53 9.86
C SER A 290 5.22 -5.28 10.17
N HIS A 291 6.36 -4.71 9.81
CA HIS A 291 7.66 -5.36 9.97
C HIS A 291 7.97 -5.65 11.44
N GLY A 292 7.74 -4.67 12.34
CA GLY A 292 7.99 -4.85 13.78
C GLY A 292 7.07 -5.86 14.45
N SER A 293 5.85 -6.09 13.93
CA SER A 293 4.95 -7.11 14.49
C SER A 293 5.11 -8.49 13.88
N GLN A 294 5.73 -8.62 12.71
CA GLN A 294 5.67 -9.87 11.95
C GLN A 294 7.04 -10.52 11.74
N ASP A 295 8.09 -9.74 11.43
CA ASP A 295 9.34 -10.29 10.92
C ASP A 295 10.10 -11.12 11.97
N LEU A 296 10.23 -10.62 13.19
CA LEU A 296 10.96 -11.31 14.28
C LEU A 296 10.05 -12.20 15.14
N TYR A 297 8.74 -12.10 15.00
CA TYR A 297 7.78 -12.81 15.84
C TYR A 297 7.90 -14.34 15.77
N PRO A 298 8.03 -14.99 14.59
CA PRO A 298 8.27 -16.43 14.51
C PRO A 298 9.54 -16.87 15.25
N THR A 299 10.60 -16.06 15.13
CA THR A 299 11.87 -16.29 15.81
C THR A 299 11.73 -16.21 17.33
N MET A 300 10.95 -15.24 17.82
CA MET A 300 10.61 -15.13 19.24
C MET A 300 9.88 -16.38 19.73
N LEU A 301 8.84 -16.82 19.03
CA LEU A 301 8.08 -18.01 19.40
C LEU A 301 8.97 -19.26 19.45
N GLN A 302 9.83 -19.43 18.45
CA GLN A 302 10.67 -20.62 18.33
C GLN A 302 11.86 -20.58 19.30
N ARG A 303 12.62 -19.49 19.36
CA ARG A 303 13.86 -19.42 20.14
C ARG A 303 13.66 -18.97 21.58
N GLN A 304 12.81 -17.98 21.82
CA GLN A 304 12.58 -17.48 23.17
C GLN A 304 11.59 -18.38 23.92
N PHE A 305 10.44 -18.72 23.33
CA PHE A 305 9.38 -19.53 23.96
C PHE A 305 9.53 -21.04 23.72
N GLN A 306 10.46 -21.43 22.84
CA GLN A 306 10.76 -22.85 22.51
C GLN A 306 9.53 -23.60 21.96
N PHE A 307 8.68 -22.91 21.21
CA PHE A 307 7.56 -23.54 20.54
C PHE A 307 8.05 -24.46 19.42
N SER A 308 7.34 -25.59 19.25
CA SER A 308 7.58 -26.47 18.12
C SER A 308 7.29 -25.76 16.79
N ARG A 309 7.91 -26.21 15.71
CA ARG A 309 7.67 -25.66 14.37
C ARG A 309 6.18 -25.66 13.99
N ASP A 310 5.45 -26.72 14.37
CA ASP A 310 4.01 -26.81 14.11
C ASP A 310 3.22 -25.77 14.91
N ALA A 311 3.55 -25.56 16.20
CA ALA A 311 2.90 -24.54 17.02
C ALA A 311 3.17 -23.12 16.48
N VAL A 312 4.40 -22.83 16.02
CA VAL A 312 4.72 -21.56 15.34
C VAL A 312 3.88 -21.40 14.08
N THR A 313 3.81 -22.43 13.22
CA THR A 313 3.02 -22.37 11.99
C THR A 313 1.54 -22.15 12.27
N VAL A 314 0.95 -22.88 13.22
CA VAL A 314 -0.46 -22.71 13.61
C VAL A 314 -0.71 -21.29 14.14
N THR A 315 0.20 -20.76 14.98
CA THR A 315 0.09 -19.39 15.50
C THR A 315 0.12 -18.36 14.37
N GLN A 316 1.00 -18.52 13.37
CA GLN A 316 1.07 -17.64 12.20
C GLN A 316 -0.19 -17.72 11.32
N VAL A 317 -0.74 -18.92 11.12
CA VAL A 317 -2.01 -19.09 10.39
C VAL A 317 -3.15 -18.38 11.12
N VAL A 318 -3.26 -18.56 12.43
CA VAL A 318 -4.29 -17.90 13.27
C VAL A 318 -4.11 -16.38 13.24
N ALA A 319 -2.88 -15.87 13.33
CA ALA A 319 -2.57 -14.46 13.19
C ALA A 319 -3.01 -13.89 11.82
N ASN A 320 -2.74 -14.61 10.73
CA ASN A 320 -3.19 -14.21 9.39
C ASN A 320 -4.71 -14.23 9.21
N LEU A 321 -5.43 -15.14 9.88
CA LEU A 321 -6.90 -15.09 9.92
C LEU A 321 -7.39 -13.82 10.65
N GLY A 322 -6.71 -13.43 11.72
CA GLY A 322 -6.93 -12.14 12.38
C GLY A 322 -6.70 -10.97 11.43
N ALA A 323 -5.61 -10.98 10.68
CA ALA A 323 -5.28 -9.99 9.67
C ALA A 323 -6.38 -9.84 8.61
N LEU A 324 -6.81 -10.95 8.01
CA LEU A 324 -7.85 -10.98 6.97
C LEU A 324 -9.17 -10.38 7.46
N THR A 325 -9.59 -10.77 8.66
CA THR A 325 -10.85 -10.29 9.24
C THR A 325 -10.73 -8.83 9.65
N GLY A 326 -9.64 -8.42 10.30
CA GLY A 326 -9.40 -7.06 10.77
C GLY A 326 -9.38 -6.05 9.61
N GLY A 327 -8.59 -6.31 8.57
CA GLY A 327 -8.47 -5.42 7.43
C GLY A 327 -9.79 -5.20 6.70
N THR A 328 -10.57 -6.25 6.53
CA THR A 328 -11.89 -6.17 5.89
C THR A 328 -12.90 -5.38 6.75
N LEU A 329 -13.00 -5.71 8.04
CA LEU A 329 -13.99 -5.09 8.94
C LEU A 329 -13.66 -3.63 9.21
N ILE A 330 -12.41 -3.30 9.52
CA ILE A 330 -12.01 -1.92 9.82
C ILE A 330 -11.98 -1.06 8.55
N GLY A 331 -11.59 -1.63 7.41
CA GLY A 331 -11.70 -0.97 6.11
C GLY A 331 -13.13 -0.53 5.83
N TRP A 332 -14.12 -1.41 6.03
CA TRP A 332 -15.53 -1.07 5.94
C TRP A 332 -15.96 -0.05 7.01
N ALA A 333 -15.61 -0.27 8.28
CA ALA A 333 -15.98 0.62 9.38
C ALA A 333 -15.44 2.04 9.19
N SER A 334 -14.30 2.20 8.52
CA SER A 334 -13.72 3.50 8.21
C SER A 334 -14.60 4.39 7.32
N GLN A 335 -15.55 3.79 6.59
CA GLN A 335 -16.53 4.53 5.80
C GLN A 335 -17.58 5.22 6.69
N ILE A 336 -17.79 4.68 7.90
CA ILE A 336 -18.77 5.17 8.88
C ILE A 336 -18.16 6.19 9.81
N PHE A 337 -17.01 5.81 10.39
CA PHE A 337 -16.36 6.55 11.48
C PHE A 337 -15.31 7.55 10.99
N GLY A 338 -14.93 7.50 9.71
CA GLY A 338 -13.81 8.25 9.15
C GLY A 338 -12.51 7.46 9.14
N ARG A 339 -11.59 7.86 8.24
CA ARG A 339 -10.32 7.15 8.04
C ARG A 339 -9.41 7.31 9.24
N ARG A 340 -9.18 8.55 9.66
CA ARG A 340 -8.30 8.89 10.79
C ARG A 340 -8.77 8.28 12.10
N PHE A 341 -10.05 8.42 12.41
CA PHE A 341 -10.61 7.86 13.65
C PHE A 341 -10.44 6.34 13.70
N SER A 342 -10.76 5.64 12.61
CA SER A 342 -10.64 4.18 12.54
C SER A 342 -9.20 3.71 12.74
N ILE A 343 -8.22 4.37 12.09
CA ILE A 343 -6.79 4.07 12.25
C ILE A 343 -6.36 4.28 13.70
N ILE A 344 -6.67 5.44 14.30
CA ILE A 344 -6.26 5.77 15.66
C ILE A 344 -6.90 4.80 16.66
N PHE A 345 -8.21 4.56 16.54
CA PHE A 345 -8.94 3.69 17.46
C PHE A 345 -8.38 2.27 17.47
N ILE A 346 -8.17 1.68 16.29
CA ILE A 346 -7.65 0.31 16.20
C ILE A 346 -6.18 0.23 16.63
N SER A 347 -5.39 1.27 16.39
CA SER A 347 -3.99 1.35 16.84
C SER A 347 -3.87 1.46 18.38
N ILE A 348 -4.82 2.14 19.04
CA ILE A 348 -4.87 2.16 20.51
C ILE A 348 -5.15 0.76 21.06
N ILE A 349 -6.07 0.02 20.43
CA ILE A 349 -6.40 -1.37 20.85
C ILE A 349 -5.18 -2.26 20.62
N GLY A 350 -4.50 -2.19 19.46
CA GLY A 350 -3.28 -2.94 19.18
C GLY A 350 -2.18 -2.63 20.20
N GLY A 351 -1.95 -1.35 20.51
CA GLY A 351 -1.01 -0.97 21.57
C GLY A 351 -1.31 -1.60 22.94
N ALA A 352 -2.58 -1.75 23.30
CA ALA A 352 -3.01 -2.41 24.54
C ALA A 352 -2.82 -3.93 24.50
N LEU A 353 -2.82 -4.54 23.31
CA LEU A 353 -2.64 -5.99 23.12
C LEU A 353 -1.16 -6.42 23.01
N LEU A 354 -0.22 -5.48 22.96
CA LEU A 354 1.22 -5.81 22.86
C LEU A 354 1.70 -6.69 23.98
N TYR A 355 1.24 -6.45 25.22
CA TYR A 355 1.67 -7.26 26.35
C TYR A 355 1.27 -8.74 26.21
N PRO A 356 0.01 -9.12 25.98
CA PRO A 356 -0.34 -10.51 25.76
C PRO A 356 0.29 -11.09 24.47
N TYR A 357 0.53 -10.29 23.45
CA TYR A 357 1.17 -10.72 22.20
C TYR A 357 2.62 -11.15 22.38
N THR A 358 3.35 -10.48 23.28
CA THR A 358 4.81 -10.65 23.42
C THR A 358 5.27 -11.38 24.68
N PHE A 359 4.41 -11.55 25.70
CA PHE A 359 4.80 -12.16 26.98
C PHE A 359 3.99 -13.40 27.38
N VAL A 360 2.91 -13.72 26.67
CA VAL A 360 2.15 -14.95 26.94
C VAL A 360 2.89 -16.14 26.31
N THR A 361 3.21 -17.13 27.14
CA THR A 361 4.05 -18.28 26.75
C THR A 361 3.27 -19.60 26.58
N ASN A 362 1.96 -19.54 26.64
CA ASN A 362 1.08 -20.72 26.48
C ASN A 362 0.23 -20.61 25.21
N GLU A 363 -0.63 -21.59 24.95
CA GLU A 363 -1.51 -21.63 23.76
C GLU A 363 -2.39 -20.38 23.58
N ARG A 364 -2.63 -19.59 24.64
CA ARG A 364 -3.37 -18.32 24.55
C ARG A 364 -2.65 -17.26 23.70
N VAL A 365 -1.34 -17.45 23.44
CA VAL A 365 -0.61 -16.58 22.50
C VAL A 365 -1.25 -16.57 21.11
N MET A 366 -1.87 -17.67 20.68
CA MET A 366 -2.59 -17.74 19.41
C MET A 366 -3.72 -16.72 19.33
N ALA A 367 -4.50 -16.59 20.44
CA ALA A 367 -5.56 -15.58 20.51
C ALA A 367 -4.99 -14.17 20.53
N ALA A 368 -3.90 -13.94 21.27
CA ALA A 368 -3.22 -12.65 21.28
C ALA A 368 -2.69 -12.29 19.89
N ALA A 369 -2.08 -13.24 19.16
CA ALA A 369 -1.60 -13.06 17.81
C ALA A 369 -2.74 -12.76 16.82
N PHE A 370 -3.89 -13.43 16.97
CA PHE A 370 -5.08 -13.14 16.17
C PHE A 370 -5.51 -11.69 16.33
N PHE A 371 -5.72 -11.23 17.56
CA PHE A 371 -6.23 -9.89 17.81
C PHE A 371 -5.21 -8.80 17.53
N GLU A 372 -3.91 -9.06 17.77
CA GLU A 372 -2.86 -8.10 17.40
C GLU A 372 -2.81 -7.90 15.88
N GLN A 373 -2.77 -8.98 15.10
CA GLN A 373 -2.77 -8.89 13.65
C GLN A 373 -4.11 -8.40 13.09
N PHE A 374 -5.21 -8.64 13.78
CA PHE A 374 -6.49 -7.98 13.48
C PHE A 374 -6.37 -6.45 13.59
N CYS A 375 -5.69 -5.94 14.61
CA CYS A 375 -5.50 -4.49 14.80
C CYS A 375 -4.52 -3.93 13.76
N VAL A 376 -3.38 -4.55 13.56
CA VAL A 376 -2.34 -4.13 12.60
C VAL A 376 -2.94 -4.07 11.19
N GLN A 377 -3.49 -5.17 10.72
CA GLN A 377 -4.05 -5.24 9.36
C GLN A 377 -5.42 -4.55 9.26
N GLY A 378 -6.12 -4.36 10.39
CA GLY A 378 -7.29 -3.51 10.48
C GLY A 378 -6.97 -2.07 10.11
N ALA A 379 -5.91 -1.51 10.67
CA ALA A 379 -5.44 -0.18 10.28
C ALA A 379 -5.01 -0.13 8.80
N TRP A 380 -4.29 -1.15 8.32
CA TRP A 380 -3.89 -1.27 6.92
C TRP A 380 -5.06 -1.33 5.94
N GLY A 381 -6.18 -1.96 6.30
CA GLY A 381 -7.37 -2.03 5.45
C GLY A 381 -7.95 -0.68 5.06
N VAL A 382 -7.64 0.37 5.84
CA VAL A 382 -8.05 1.75 5.55
C VAL A 382 -7.09 2.43 4.56
N ILE A 383 -5.83 2.00 4.49
CA ILE A 383 -4.74 2.72 3.80
C ILE A 383 -4.95 2.87 2.29
N PRO A 384 -5.32 1.84 1.50
CA PRO A 384 -5.45 2.01 0.07
C PRO A 384 -6.36 3.18 -0.31
N ILE A 385 -7.54 3.26 0.30
CA ILE A 385 -8.48 4.35 0.00
C ILE A 385 -8.05 5.68 0.64
N HIS A 386 -7.47 5.66 1.84
CA HIS A 386 -7.01 6.89 2.50
C HIS A 386 -5.91 7.59 1.68
N LEU A 387 -4.94 6.84 1.17
CA LEU A 387 -3.92 7.36 0.28
C LEU A 387 -4.53 7.91 -1.02
N MET A 388 -5.50 7.20 -1.61
CA MET A 388 -6.18 7.63 -2.83
C MET A 388 -6.98 8.92 -2.63
N GLU A 389 -7.65 9.08 -1.48
CA GLU A 389 -8.41 10.28 -1.12
C GLU A 389 -7.50 11.48 -0.86
N LEU A 390 -6.28 11.27 -0.36
CA LEU A 390 -5.30 12.33 -0.08
C LEU A 390 -4.45 12.71 -1.29
N ALA A 391 -4.21 11.78 -2.21
CA ALA A 391 -3.34 11.98 -3.36
C ALA A 391 -3.92 12.99 -4.36
N PRO A 392 -3.08 13.86 -4.97
CA PRO A 392 -3.49 14.71 -6.09
C PRO A 392 -3.97 13.87 -7.28
N GLY A 393 -5.02 14.32 -7.96
CA GLY A 393 -5.63 13.56 -9.05
C GLY A 393 -4.69 13.32 -10.23
N SER A 394 -3.94 14.34 -10.62
CA SER A 394 -3.03 14.33 -11.78
C SER A 394 -1.85 13.35 -11.65
N ILE A 395 -1.37 13.11 -10.43
CA ILE A 395 -0.23 12.23 -10.11
C ILE A 395 -0.59 11.20 -9.03
N ARG A 396 -1.82 10.67 -9.06
CA ARG A 396 -2.37 9.83 -7.99
C ARG A 396 -1.60 8.52 -7.82
N THR A 397 -1.38 7.79 -8.90
CA THR A 397 -0.68 6.49 -8.86
C THR A 397 0.77 6.66 -8.41
N PHE A 398 1.45 7.69 -8.94
CA PHE A 398 2.78 8.07 -8.49
C PHE A 398 2.81 8.35 -6.99
N THR A 399 1.90 9.17 -6.49
CA THR A 399 1.85 9.57 -5.06
C THR A 399 1.61 8.37 -4.15
N VAL A 400 0.61 7.55 -4.46
CA VAL A 400 0.24 6.39 -3.64
C VAL A 400 1.38 5.35 -3.62
N GLY A 401 1.90 5.01 -4.80
CA GLY A 401 2.98 4.03 -4.92
C GLY A 401 4.28 4.51 -4.27
N THR A 402 4.69 5.74 -4.56
CA THR A 402 5.94 6.32 -4.03
C THR A 402 5.88 6.50 -2.52
N ALA A 403 4.78 7.01 -1.97
CA ALA A 403 4.64 7.17 -0.51
C ALA A 403 4.72 5.81 0.21
N TYR A 404 4.04 4.79 -0.33
CA TYR A 404 4.11 3.43 0.22
C TYR A 404 5.55 2.89 0.22
N GLN A 405 6.24 2.97 -0.91
CA GLN A 405 7.57 2.35 -1.04
C GLN A 405 8.69 3.16 -0.36
N LEU A 406 8.58 4.48 -0.26
CA LEU A 406 9.49 5.27 0.57
C LEU A 406 9.29 4.96 2.07
N GLY A 407 8.04 4.75 2.49
CA GLY A 407 7.75 4.25 3.84
C GLY A 407 8.39 2.88 4.09
N ASN A 408 8.32 1.98 3.11
CA ASN A 408 8.92 0.66 3.15
C ASN A 408 10.46 0.72 3.21
N LEU A 409 11.08 1.63 2.45
CA LEU A 409 12.52 1.89 2.52
C LEU A 409 12.96 2.30 3.93
N VAL A 410 12.22 3.21 4.56
CA VAL A 410 12.54 3.68 5.93
C VAL A 410 12.41 2.54 6.95
N SER A 411 11.40 1.68 6.81
CA SER A 411 11.14 0.55 7.72
C SER A 411 11.94 -0.71 7.43
N SER A 412 12.71 -0.75 6.34
CA SER A 412 13.49 -1.94 5.94
C SER A 412 14.50 -2.40 7.01
N ALA A 413 14.92 -1.50 7.91
CA ALA A 413 15.82 -1.79 9.02
C ALA A 413 15.10 -2.33 10.28
N SER A 414 13.79 -2.51 10.27
CA SER A 414 12.99 -2.88 11.45
C SER A 414 13.48 -4.12 12.15
N SER A 415 13.57 -5.23 11.43
CA SER A 415 14.04 -6.52 11.98
C SER A 415 15.50 -6.48 12.44
N THR A 416 16.36 -5.72 11.77
CA THR A 416 17.75 -5.49 12.19
C THR A 416 17.80 -4.70 13.48
N ILE A 417 16.98 -3.68 13.65
CA ILE A 417 16.89 -2.91 14.89
C ILE A 417 16.44 -3.81 16.04
N GLU A 418 15.38 -4.59 15.82
CA GLU A 418 14.83 -5.47 16.86
C GLU A 418 15.81 -6.58 17.25
N SER A 419 16.48 -7.22 16.29
CA SER A 419 17.44 -8.29 16.57
C SER A 419 18.67 -7.75 17.30
N THR A 420 19.27 -6.65 16.82
CA THR A 420 20.45 -6.03 17.42
C THR A 420 20.20 -5.54 18.86
N ILE A 421 19.01 -4.99 19.12
CA ILE A 421 18.62 -4.61 20.47
C ILE A 421 18.33 -5.86 21.31
N GLY A 422 17.70 -6.88 20.73
CA GLY A 422 17.38 -8.15 21.37
C GLY A 422 18.62 -8.86 21.92
N GLU A 423 19.71 -8.86 21.17
CA GLU A 423 21.00 -9.45 21.56
C GLU A 423 21.60 -8.84 22.85
N ARG A 424 21.13 -7.64 23.23
CA ARG A 424 21.56 -7.01 24.52
C ARG A 424 20.86 -7.57 25.75
N PHE A 425 19.82 -8.41 25.55
CA PHE A 425 19.06 -9.03 26.63
C PHE A 425 19.17 -10.58 26.57
N PRO A 426 20.34 -11.14 26.92
CA PRO A 426 20.55 -12.58 26.87
C PRO A 426 19.70 -13.32 27.92
N LEU A 427 19.14 -14.44 27.51
CA LEU A 427 18.44 -15.41 28.32
C LEU A 427 19.37 -16.66 28.53
N PRO A 428 19.10 -17.51 29.51
CA PRO A 428 19.79 -18.78 29.62
C PRO A 428 19.74 -19.58 28.33
N PRO A 429 20.84 -20.15 27.83
CA PRO A 429 20.85 -20.91 26.57
C PRO A 429 19.87 -22.10 26.65
N THR A 430 19.48 -22.62 25.49
CA THR A 430 18.68 -23.84 25.41
C THR A 430 19.46 -25.06 25.94
N GLU A 431 18.78 -26.17 26.18
CA GLU A 431 19.43 -27.44 26.56
C GLU A 431 20.45 -27.92 25.49
N GLU A 432 20.25 -27.50 24.24
CA GLU A 432 21.14 -27.75 23.09
C GLU A 432 22.30 -26.74 22.99
N GLY A 433 22.41 -25.78 23.92
CA GLY A 433 23.47 -24.75 23.96
C GLY A 433 23.23 -23.58 23.00
N GLN A 434 22.07 -23.41 22.41
CA GLN A 434 21.76 -22.30 21.51
C GLN A 434 21.52 -21.02 22.31
N ALA A 435 22.07 -19.89 21.83
CA ALA A 435 21.82 -18.56 22.40
C ALA A 435 20.35 -18.17 22.32
N ARG A 436 19.85 -17.60 23.42
CA ARG A 436 18.49 -17.09 23.56
C ARG A 436 18.51 -15.63 23.98
N TYR A 437 17.51 -14.89 23.47
CA TYR A 437 17.39 -13.46 23.77
C TYR A 437 15.92 -13.11 24.07
N GLU A 438 15.72 -12.03 24.83
CA GLU A 438 14.38 -11.55 25.22
C GLU A 438 13.76 -10.69 24.12
N TYR A 439 13.47 -11.27 22.95
CA TYR A 439 12.88 -10.59 21.80
C TYR A 439 11.50 -9.98 22.10
N GLY A 440 10.69 -10.64 22.92
CA GLY A 440 9.36 -10.16 23.28
C GLY A 440 9.36 -8.79 23.92
N LYS A 441 10.35 -8.49 24.78
CA LYS A 441 10.52 -7.17 25.39
C LYS A 441 10.85 -6.11 24.34
N VAL A 442 11.71 -6.44 23.40
CA VAL A 442 12.15 -5.51 22.35
C VAL A 442 10.99 -5.23 21.40
N ILE A 443 10.28 -6.28 20.92
CA ILE A 443 9.11 -6.14 20.07
C ILE A 443 8.03 -5.28 20.77
N CYS A 444 7.77 -5.53 22.07
CA CYS A 444 6.76 -4.77 22.82
C CYS A 444 7.09 -3.28 22.87
N ILE A 445 8.32 -2.92 23.21
CA ILE A 445 8.75 -1.51 23.29
C ILE A 445 8.77 -0.87 21.91
N PHE A 446 9.35 -1.54 20.92
CA PHE A 446 9.43 -1.05 19.54
C PHE A 446 8.03 -0.79 18.97
N MET A 447 7.15 -1.76 19.03
CA MET A 447 5.78 -1.64 18.55
C MET A 447 4.97 -0.59 19.33
N GLY A 448 5.21 -0.46 20.64
CA GLY A 448 4.60 0.62 21.44
C GLY A 448 4.97 2.01 20.91
N CYS A 449 6.23 2.23 20.58
CA CYS A 449 6.71 3.46 19.94
C CYS A 449 6.10 3.65 18.54
N VAL A 450 5.99 2.59 17.76
CA VAL A 450 5.44 2.62 16.41
C VAL A 450 3.94 2.94 16.43
N PHE A 451 3.16 2.33 17.31
CA PHE A 451 1.74 2.68 17.48
C PHE A 451 1.56 4.13 17.92
N ALA A 452 2.35 4.59 18.90
CA ALA A 452 2.30 5.99 19.33
C ALA A 452 2.63 6.95 18.17
N TYR A 453 3.67 6.66 17.41
CA TYR A 453 4.04 7.41 16.21
C TYR A 453 2.90 7.45 15.19
N THR A 454 2.32 6.29 14.85
CA THR A 454 1.25 6.17 13.86
C THR A 454 -0.01 6.93 14.30
N ILE A 455 -0.36 6.87 15.59
CA ILE A 455 -1.47 7.64 16.16
C ILE A 455 -1.21 9.14 16.01
N ILE A 456 -0.03 9.62 16.39
CA ILE A 456 0.35 11.04 16.32
C ILE A 456 0.32 11.54 14.87
N VAL A 457 0.97 10.83 13.95
CA VAL A 457 1.01 11.23 12.53
C VAL A 457 -0.41 11.24 11.94
N THR A 458 -1.20 10.22 12.21
CA THR A 458 -2.60 10.15 11.73
C THR A 458 -3.45 11.28 12.32
N PHE A 459 -3.25 11.62 13.60
CA PHE A 459 -4.00 12.70 14.25
C PHE A 459 -3.75 14.06 13.60
N PHE A 460 -2.52 14.35 13.21
CA PHE A 460 -2.20 15.61 12.54
C PHE A 460 -2.53 15.62 11.05
N GLY A 461 -2.85 14.49 10.44
CA GLY A 461 -3.21 14.40 9.04
C GLY A 461 -4.58 14.99 8.70
N PRO A 462 -4.84 15.27 7.41
CA PRO A 462 -6.16 15.69 6.96
C PRO A 462 -7.13 14.52 6.81
N GLU A 463 -8.43 14.78 6.99
CA GLU A 463 -9.51 13.85 6.66
C GLU A 463 -10.16 14.28 5.34
N ARG A 464 -10.22 13.39 4.35
CA ARG A 464 -10.84 13.64 3.05
C ARG A 464 -11.81 12.53 2.64
N LEU A 465 -12.55 12.02 3.62
CA LEU A 465 -13.52 10.94 3.45
C LEU A 465 -14.53 11.24 2.33
N GLY A 466 -14.56 10.36 1.34
CA GLY A 466 -15.52 10.46 0.22
C GLY A 466 -15.17 11.51 -0.81
N ARG A 467 -13.90 11.95 -0.90
CA ARG A 467 -13.43 12.84 -1.97
C ARG A 467 -13.82 12.29 -3.33
N ASP A 468 -14.28 13.18 -4.20
CA ASP A 468 -14.53 12.85 -5.60
C ASP A 468 -13.23 12.60 -6.34
N PHE A 469 -13.27 11.57 -7.19
CA PHE A 469 -12.14 11.25 -8.08
C PHE A 469 -12.38 11.76 -9.50
N ASP A 470 -13.54 12.40 -9.74
CA ASP A 470 -13.90 12.98 -11.02
C ASP A 470 -12.93 14.10 -11.39
N VAL A 471 -12.46 14.06 -12.63
CA VAL A 471 -11.46 15.00 -13.15
C VAL A 471 -12.01 16.43 -13.19
N ALA A 472 -13.33 16.57 -13.35
CA ALA A 472 -14.02 17.88 -13.34
C ALA A 472 -13.84 18.66 -12.02
N HIS A 473 -13.51 17.96 -10.91
CA HIS A 473 -13.26 18.57 -9.60
C HIS A 473 -11.77 18.66 -9.25
N ASP A 474 -10.87 18.29 -10.19
CA ASP A 474 -9.42 18.35 -9.98
C ASP A 474 -8.92 19.80 -10.18
N GLY A 475 -8.58 20.46 -9.09
CA GLY A 475 -8.12 21.85 -9.08
C GLY A 475 -6.82 22.07 -9.87
N ASP A 476 -5.94 21.06 -9.91
CA ASP A 476 -4.64 21.16 -10.60
C ASP A 476 -4.84 21.18 -12.13
N VAL A 477 -5.78 20.36 -12.64
CA VAL A 477 -6.15 20.36 -14.06
C VAL A 477 -6.80 21.68 -14.46
N ARG A 478 -7.71 22.19 -13.62
CA ARG A 478 -8.40 23.47 -13.90
C ARG A 478 -7.42 24.65 -13.94
N GLU A 479 -6.44 24.69 -13.03
CA GLU A 479 -5.43 25.74 -12.99
C GLU A 479 -4.62 25.77 -14.28
N VAL A 480 -4.09 24.59 -14.72
CA VAL A 480 -3.33 24.48 -15.98
C VAL A 480 -4.19 24.84 -17.20
N VAL A 481 -5.47 24.49 -17.20
CA VAL A 481 -6.43 24.89 -18.28
C VAL A 481 -6.60 26.40 -18.30
N GLN A 482 -6.78 27.05 -17.14
CA GLN A 482 -6.95 28.50 -17.04
C GLN A 482 -5.69 29.26 -17.44
N GLU A 483 -4.51 28.83 -16.96
CA GLU A 483 -3.24 29.44 -17.33
C GLU A 483 -3.00 29.39 -18.86
N ARG A 484 -3.28 28.28 -19.49
CA ARG A 484 -3.10 28.14 -20.95
C ARG A 484 -4.12 28.90 -21.77
N ARG A 485 -5.39 28.93 -21.32
CA ARG A 485 -6.42 29.77 -21.99
C ARG A 485 -6.16 31.26 -21.78
N GLY A 486 -5.67 31.68 -20.62
CA GLY A 486 -5.30 33.06 -20.34
C GLY A 486 -4.05 33.50 -21.09
N GLY A 487 -3.06 32.61 -21.28
CA GLY A 487 -1.85 32.88 -22.05
C GLY A 487 -2.11 33.09 -23.55
N ASP A 488 -3.07 32.38 -24.13
CA ASP A 488 -3.47 32.53 -25.53
C ASP A 488 -4.23 33.85 -25.78
N ALA A 489 -4.88 34.40 -24.75
CA ALA A 489 -5.60 35.67 -24.84
C ALA A 489 -4.67 36.91 -24.69
N SER A 490 -3.45 36.71 -24.20
CA SER A 490 -2.45 37.78 -24.01
C SER A 490 -1.39 37.90 -25.12
N ASP A 491 -1.48 37.07 -26.17
CA ASP A 491 -0.55 37.10 -27.32
C ASP A 491 -1.28 37.71 -28.54
N PRO A 492 -1.17 39.05 -28.75
CA PRO A 492 -1.89 39.73 -29.83
C PRO A 492 -1.37 39.42 -31.25
N GLU A 493 -0.22 38.76 -31.39
CA GLU A 493 0.34 38.44 -32.69
C GLU A 493 -0.31 37.20 -33.35
N LYS A 494 -0.96 36.29 -32.60
CA LYS A 494 -1.61 35.12 -33.19
C LYS A 494 -3.05 35.38 -33.69
N GLY A 495 -3.66 36.46 -33.24
CA GLY A 495 -5.01 36.85 -33.70
C GLY A 495 -5.06 37.51 -35.07
N ALA A 496 -3.91 38.04 -35.57
CA ALA A 496 -3.84 38.79 -36.83
C ALA A 496 -3.70 37.92 -38.08
N THR A 497 -3.31 36.67 -37.97
CA THR A 497 -3.12 35.74 -39.10
C THR A 497 -4.35 34.92 -39.48
N ALA A 498 -5.37 34.87 -38.63
CA ALA A 498 -6.63 34.12 -38.91
C ALA A 498 -7.66 34.94 -39.71
N HIS A 499 -7.53 36.26 -39.76
CA HIS A 499 -8.44 37.14 -40.55
C HIS A 499 -7.94 37.57 -41.92
N ALA A 500 -6.76 37.08 -42.37
CA ALA A 500 -6.20 37.37 -43.70
C ALA A 500 -6.41 36.25 -44.75
N GLN A 501 -7.14 35.17 -44.39
CA GLN A 501 -7.49 34.07 -45.29
C GLN A 501 -8.97 33.69 -45.14
N ALA A 502 -9.88 34.63 -45.35
CA ALA A 502 -11.29 34.37 -45.60
C ALA A 502 -11.75 35.27 -46.79
#